data_e06430071b7ade2e43ed20643558d073
#
_entry.id   e06430071b7ade2e43ed20643558d073
#
_cell.length_a   1.000
_cell.length_b   1.000
_cell.length_c   1.000
_cell.angle_alpha   90.00
_cell.angle_beta   90.00
_cell.angle_gamma   90.00
#
_symmetry.space_group_name_H-M   'P 1'
#
loop_
_entity.id
_entity.type
_entity.pdbx_description
1 polymer ?
#
loop_
_entity_poly.entity_id
_entity_poly.type
_entity_poly.pdbx_seq_one_letter_code
_entity_poly.pdbx_strand_id
1 'polypeptide(L)'
;MIAQGDFAKFLFDAQQVQNSFNNFVFNNNRGITKSMLTWWAFQHPGQVLLSLESVLEIEHIFSRNRQENERTLSNTRNLESLGNKSLLEKRINIRASDYKFVDKIKYYTGFENKRNQKKEGTKIQELRYGSGDF
;
A
#
# COMPACT_ATOMS: atom_id res chain seq x y z
N MET A 1 33.10 -15.88 2.84
CA MET A 1 32.12 -16.63 3.63
C MET A 1 32.15 -16.13 5.07
N ILE A 2 31.02 -15.75 5.61
CA ILE A 2 30.93 -15.29 6.99
C ILE A 2 31.01 -16.53 7.89
N ALA A 3 31.90 -16.53 8.88
CA ALA A 3 31.98 -17.61 9.87
C ALA A 3 30.73 -17.59 10.75
N GLN A 4 30.31 -18.74 11.25
CA GLN A 4 29.09 -18.87 12.07
C GLN A 4 29.10 -17.94 13.29
N GLY A 5 30.25 -17.74 13.94
CA GLY A 5 30.38 -16.81 15.06
C GLY A 5 30.22 -15.36 14.64
N ASP A 6 30.68 -15.00 13.45
CA ASP A 6 30.52 -13.64 12.91
C ASP A 6 29.07 -13.39 12.47
N PHE A 7 28.43 -14.42 11.91
CA PHE A 7 27.02 -14.35 11.58
C PHE A 7 26.15 -14.10 12.82
N ALA A 8 26.47 -14.77 13.94
CA ALA A 8 25.76 -14.58 15.19
C ALA A 8 25.83 -13.14 15.72
N LYS A 9 26.93 -12.40 15.40
CA LYS A 9 27.04 -10.98 15.77
C LYS A 9 26.10 -10.09 14.98
N PHE A 10 25.66 -10.54 13.81
CA PHE A 10 24.68 -9.84 12.99
C PHE A 10 23.24 -10.29 13.29
N LEU A 11 23.08 -11.32 14.14
CA LEU A 11 21.77 -11.66 14.65
C LEU A 11 21.32 -10.54 15.60
N PHE A 12 20.45 -9.77 15.10
CA PHE A 12 19.96 -8.55 15.72
C PHE A 12 19.14 -8.81 16.96
N ASP A 13 19.11 -7.84 17.86
CA ASP A 13 18.09 -7.73 18.88
C ASP A 13 16.74 -7.48 18.20
N ALA A 14 15.80 -8.43 18.35
CA ALA A 14 14.48 -8.35 17.74
C ALA A 14 13.72 -7.07 18.16
N GLN A 15 13.89 -6.65 19.41
CA GLN A 15 13.26 -5.43 19.92
C GLN A 15 13.84 -4.18 19.24
N GLN A 16 15.14 -4.14 19.03
CA GLN A 16 15.81 -3.04 18.36
C GLN A 16 15.35 -2.93 16.89
N VAL A 17 15.23 -4.06 16.20
CA VAL A 17 14.72 -4.11 14.82
C VAL A 17 13.28 -3.63 14.78
N GLN A 18 12.45 -4.09 15.71
CA GLN A 18 11.05 -3.66 15.80
C GLN A 18 10.95 -2.15 16.01
N ASN A 19 11.76 -1.59 16.90
CA ASN A 19 11.77 -0.15 17.17
C ASN A 19 12.24 0.63 15.94
N SER A 20 13.29 0.18 15.27
CA SER A 20 13.78 0.80 14.04
C SER A 20 12.73 0.79 12.93
N PHE A 21 12.04 -0.33 12.77
CA PHE A 21 10.97 -0.47 11.78
C PHE A 21 9.81 0.48 12.10
N ASN A 22 9.37 0.53 13.37
CA ASN A 22 8.27 1.38 13.79
C ASN A 22 8.57 2.88 13.61
N ASN A 23 9.84 3.27 13.74
CA ASN A 23 10.26 4.66 13.60
C ASN A 23 10.67 5.04 12.18
N PHE A 24 10.76 4.07 11.28
CA PHE A 24 11.13 4.33 9.90
C PHE A 24 9.96 4.96 9.13
N VAL A 25 10.24 6.02 8.39
CA VAL A 25 9.24 6.68 7.55
C VAL A 25 9.29 6.09 6.15
N PHE A 26 8.23 5.36 5.78
CA PHE A 26 8.09 4.74 4.47
C PHE A 26 7.39 5.68 3.49
N ASN A 27 8.01 6.84 3.19
CA ASN A 27 7.42 7.74 2.22
C ASN A 27 7.51 7.18 0.79
N ASN A 28 6.71 7.72 -0.11
CA ASN A 28 6.59 7.18 -1.48
C ASN A 28 7.84 7.38 -2.34
N ASN A 29 8.74 8.28 -1.94
CA ASN A 29 9.98 8.56 -2.68
C ASN A 29 11.06 7.52 -2.44
N ARG A 30 10.92 6.68 -1.42
CA ARG A 30 11.90 5.65 -1.09
C ARG A 30 11.63 4.38 -1.88
N GLY A 31 12.63 3.87 -2.59
CA GLY A 31 12.52 2.61 -3.33
C GLY A 31 12.13 1.42 -2.44
N ILE A 32 12.59 1.41 -1.18
CA ILE A 32 12.25 0.36 -0.22
C ILE A 32 10.75 0.29 0.05
N THR A 33 10.05 1.43 0.06
CA THR A 33 8.61 1.46 0.29
C THR A 33 7.88 0.65 -0.79
N LYS A 34 8.16 0.91 -2.04
CA LYS A 34 7.55 0.19 -3.16
C LYS A 34 7.96 -1.29 -3.16
N SER A 35 9.21 -1.58 -2.85
CA SER A 35 9.69 -2.96 -2.77
C SER A 35 8.97 -3.77 -1.70
N MET A 36 8.76 -3.20 -0.52
CA MET A 36 8.04 -3.85 0.57
C MET A 36 6.57 -4.05 0.25
N LEU A 37 5.92 -3.06 -0.36
CA LEU A 37 4.53 -3.17 -0.77
C LEU A 37 4.35 -4.22 -1.88
N THR A 38 5.31 -4.30 -2.81
CA THR A 38 5.31 -5.32 -3.85
C THR A 38 5.45 -6.72 -3.26
N TRP A 39 6.41 -6.89 -2.36
CA TRP A 39 6.60 -8.18 -1.68
C TRP A 39 5.34 -8.58 -0.92
N TRP A 40 4.76 -7.67 -0.18
CA TRP A 40 3.55 -7.92 0.60
C TRP A 40 2.36 -8.30 -0.29
N ALA A 41 2.13 -7.55 -1.36
CA ALA A 41 1.03 -7.82 -2.29
C ALA A 41 1.11 -9.24 -2.87
N PHE A 42 2.32 -9.67 -3.25
CA PHE A 42 2.53 -10.99 -3.82
C PHE A 42 2.53 -12.13 -2.80
N GLN A 43 2.41 -11.85 -1.51
CA GLN A 43 2.13 -12.86 -0.49
C GLN A 43 0.66 -13.29 -0.47
N HIS A 44 -0.24 -12.50 -1.04
CA HIS A 44 -1.65 -12.84 -1.08
C HIS A 44 -1.88 -14.08 -1.96
N PRO A 45 -2.59 -15.13 -1.46
CA PRO A 45 -2.74 -16.40 -2.19
C PRO A 45 -3.38 -16.26 -3.57
N GLY A 46 -4.28 -15.29 -3.73
CA GLY A 46 -4.97 -15.04 -4.99
C GLY A 46 -4.23 -14.14 -5.96
N GLN A 47 -3.07 -13.61 -5.56
CA GLN A 47 -2.36 -12.65 -6.40
C GLN A 47 -1.67 -13.33 -7.57
N VAL A 48 -2.05 -12.93 -8.77
CA VAL A 48 -1.41 -13.37 -10.02
C VAL A 48 -0.40 -12.33 -10.49
N LEU A 49 0.54 -12.75 -11.32
CA LEU A 49 1.48 -11.83 -11.95
C LEU A 49 0.74 -10.85 -12.84
N LEU A 50 1.13 -9.59 -12.71
CA LEU A 50 0.59 -8.52 -13.53
C LEU A 50 1.37 -8.42 -14.83
N SER A 51 0.72 -7.85 -15.87
CA SER A 51 1.40 -7.54 -17.12
C SER A 51 2.59 -6.62 -16.89
N LEU A 52 3.69 -6.84 -17.61
CA LEU A 52 4.86 -5.95 -17.59
C LEU A 52 4.53 -4.52 -18.02
N GLU A 53 3.44 -4.34 -18.76
CA GLU A 53 2.97 -3.03 -19.21
C GLU A 53 2.17 -2.30 -18.11
N SER A 54 1.83 -2.99 -17.03
CA SER A 54 1.09 -2.38 -15.93
C SER A 54 1.99 -1.38 -15.19
N VAL A 55 1.54 -0.12 -15.14
CA VAL A 55 2.20 0.91 -14.34
C VAL A 55 1.57 0.92 -12.97
N LEU A 56 2.37 0.63 -11.95
CA LEU A 56 1.95 0.58 -10.56
C LEU A 56 2.48 1.79 -9.80
N GLU A 57 1.62 2.37 -9.00
CA GLU A 57 1.95 3.46 -8.09
C GLU A 57 1.67 3.05 -6.64
N ILE A 58 2.15 3.86 -5.71
CA ILE A 58 1.83 3.71 -4.29
C ILE A 58 0.59 4.54 -3.98
N GLU A 59 -0.47 3.86 -3.54
CA GLU A 59 -1.70 4.49 -3.09
C GLU A 59 -1.64 4.77 -1.60
N HIS A 60 -1.99 5.99 -1.20
CA HIS A 60 -2.38 6.30 0.17
C HIS A 60 -3.86 5.95 0.34
N ILE A 61 -4.19 4.96 1.14
CA ILE A 61 -5.57 4.56 1.40
C ILE A 61 -6.33 5.72 2.04
N PHE A 62 -5.74 6.33 3.09
CA PHE A 62 -6.17 7.63 3.60
C PHE A 62 -5.25 8.70 2.99
N SER A 63 -5.81 9.63 2.21
CA SER A 63 -5.01 10.54 1.40
C SER A 63 -4.32 11.61 2.23
N ARG A 64 -3.12 12.03 1.76
CA ARG A 64 -2.38 13.15 2.33
C ARG A 64 -3.20 14.43 2.31
N ASN A 65 -3.88 14.71 1.21
CA ASN A 65 -4.69 15.91 1.05
C ASN A 65 -5.82 15.98 2.08
N ARG A 66 -6.45 14.84 2.40
CA ARG A 66 -7.48 14.79 3.44
C ARG A 66 -6.91 15.02 4.82
N GLN A 67 -5.72 14.49 5.12
CA GLN A 67 -5.07 14.74 6.39
C GLN A 67 -4.73 16.23 6.56
N GLU A 68 -4.23 16.86 5.51
CA GLU A 68 -3.90 18.29 5.52
C GLU A 68 -5.15 19.17 5.74
N ASN A 69 -6.27 18.79 5.14
CA ASN A 69 -7.52 19.57 5.20
C ASN A 69 -8.39 19.22 6.40
N GLU A 70 -8.53 17.95 6.75
CA GLU A 70 -9.49 17.48 7.74
C GLU A 70 -8.85 17.13 9.09
N ARG A 71 -7.55 16.79 9.10
CA ARG A 71 -6.78 16.44 10.30
C ARG A 71 -7.44 15.36 11.14
N THR A 72 -8.03 14.36 10.48
CA THR A 72 -8.81 13.32 11.15
C THR A 72 -7.97 12.20 11.74
N LEU A 73 -6.71 12.02 11.30
CA LEU A 73 -5.82 11.05 11.91
C LEU A 73 -5.28 11.59 13.24
N SER A 74 -5.46 10.83 14.31
CA SER A 74 -4.96 11.18 15.64
C SER A 74 -3.43 11.18 15.70
N ASN A 75 -2.78 10.36 14.87
CA ASN A 75 -1.32 10.32 14.72
C ASN A 75 -0.96 10.53 13.24
N THR A 76 -0.35 11.66 12.91
CA THR A 76 0.04 12.02 11.55
C THR A 76 1.07 11.04 10.95
N ARG A 77 1.82 10.30 11.79
CA ARG A 77 2.72 9.24 11.33
C ARG A 77 1.98 8.13 10.59
N ASN A 78 0.71 7.89 10.92
CA ASN A 78 -0.09 6.86 10.28
C ASN A 78 -0.34 7.12 8.80
N LEU A 79 -0.27 8.39 8.38
CA LEU A 79 -0.36 8.73 6.96
C LEU A 79 0.70 8.02 6.12
N GLU A 80 1.94 8.00 6.60
CA GLU A 80 3.09 7.39 5.91
C GLU A 80 3.38 5.96 6.39
N SER A 81 2.50 5.38 7.17
CA SER A 81 2.59 3.98 7.59
C SER A 81 2.37 3.04 6.40
N LEU A 82 3.10 1.93 6.35
CA LEU A 82 2.87 0.88 5.35
C LEU A 82 1.43 0.36 5.38
N GLY A 83 0.79 0.34 6.56
CA GLY A 83 -0.61 -0.05 6.69
C GLY A 83 -1.59 0.89 5.99
N ASN A 84 -1.18 2.11 5.69
CA ASN A 84 -1.97 3.08 4.92
C ASN A 84 -1.62 3.10 3.44
N LYS A 85 -0.84 2.15 2.95
CA LYS A 85 -0.34 2.14 1.58
C LYS A 85 -0.60 0.80 0.92
N SER A 86 -0.75 0.84 -0.39
CA SER A 86 -0.82 -0.35 -1.23
C SER A 86 -0.30 -0.03 -2.62
N LEU A 87 0.03 -1.05 -3.38
CA LEU A 87 0.22 -0.90 -4.82
C LEU A 87 -1.15 -0.71 -5.47
N LEU A 88 -1.18 0.12 -6.48
CA LEU A 88 -2.39 0.34 -7.26
C LEU A 88 -2.00 0.73 -8.69
N GLU A 89 -2.75 0.25 -9.65
CA GLU A 89 -2.55 0.65 -11.04
C GLU A 89 -2.76 2.17 -11.18
N LYS A 90 -1.85 2.83 -11.87
CA LYS A 90 -1.88 4.28 -12.06
C LYS A 90 -3.24 4.78 -12.52
N ARG A 91 -3.86 4.07 -13.46
CA ARG A 91 -5.17 4.42 -14.01
C ARG A 91 -6.25 4.48 -12.93
N ILE A 92 -6.23 3.51 -12.01
CA ILE A 92 -7.20 3.43 -10.92
C ILE A 92 -6.86 4.46 -9.84
N ASN A 93 -5.58 4.64 -9.56
CA ASN A 93 -5.11 5.63 -8.59
C ASN A 93 -5.56 7.05 -8.97
N ILE A 94 -5.45 7.40 -10.24
CA ILE A 94 -5.93 8.70 -10.74
C ILE A 94 -7.43 8.87 -10.51
N ARG A 95 -8.23 7.83 -10.75
CA ARG A 95 -9.69 7.88 -10.54
C ARG A 95 -10.07 7.95 -9.08
N ALA A 96 -9.38 7.21 -8.22
CA ALA A 96 -9.65 7.21 -6.78
C ALA A 96 -9.27 8.54 -6.13
N SER A 97 -8.28 9.23 -6.70
CA SER A 97 -7.85 10.56 -6.25
C SER A 97 -7.67 10.64 -4.74
N ASP A 98 -8.16 11.71 -4.12
CA ASP A 98 -8.13 11.95 -2.68
C ASP A 98 -9.48 11.72 -2.00
N TYR A 99 -10.36 10.95 -2.62
CA TYR A 99 -11.68 10.67 -2.08
C TYR A 99 -11.58 9.95 -0.72
N LYS A 100 -12.66 10.02 0.04
CA LYS A 100 -12.80 9.25 1.28
C LYS A 100 -12.70 7.76 0.97
N PHE A 101 -12.22 6.99 1.94
CA PHE A 101 -12.07 5.55 1.76
C PHE A 101 -13.36 4.87 1.28
N VAL A 102 -14.49 5.24 1.87
CA VAL A 102 -15.81 4.69 1.48
C VAL A 102 -16.13 4.96 0.01
N ASP A 103 -15.65 6.06 -0.55
CA ASP A 103 -15.84 6.41 -1.95
C ASP A 103 -14.79 5.78 -2.85
N LYS A 104 -13.59 5.48 -2.31
CA LYS A 104 -12.53 4.80 -3.05
C LYS A 104 -12.83 3.33 -3.31
N ILE A 105 -13.60 2.68 -2.45
CA ILE A 105 -13.88 1.24 -2.52
C ILE A 105 -14.39 0.83 -3.90
N LYS A 106 -15.30 1.61 -4.49
CA LYS A 106 -15.83 1.30 -5.83
C LYS A 106 -14.75 1.30 -6.91
N TYR A 107 -13.73 2.16 -6.78
CA TYR A 107 -12.62 2.19 -7.73
C TYR A 107 -11.72 0.97 -7.57
N TYR A 108 -11.56 0.47 -6.34
CA TYR A 108 -10.77 -0.74 -6.08
C TYR A 108 -11.49 -2.00 -6.53
N THR A 109 -12.79 -2.08 -6.34
CA THR A 109 -13.58 -3.28 -6.62
C THR A 109 -14.19 -3.31 -8.01
N GLY A 110 -14.28 -2.16 -8.67
CA GLY A 110 -14.94 -2.03 -9.97
C GLY A 110 -16.37 -1.56 -9.84
N PHE A 111 -16.86 -0.89 -10.85
CA PHE A 111 -18.22 -0.35 -10.86
C PHE A 111 -18.71 -0.11 -12.29
N GLU A 112 -20.00 0.12 -12.44
CA GLU A 112 -20.61 0.54 -13.68
C GLU A 112 -20.97 2.04 -13.58
N ASN A 113 -20.53 2.83 -14.57
CA ASN A 113 -20.79 4.27 -14.56
C ASN A 113 -22.21 4.60 -15.08
N LYS A 114 -22.57 5.89 -15.05
CA LYS A 114 -23.90 6.36 -15.51
C LYS A 114 -24.19 6.06 -16.98
N ARG A 115 -23.16 5.78 -17.80
CA ARG A 115 -23.28 5.43 -19.21
C ARG A 115 -23.31 3.92 -19.43
N ASN A 116 -23.52 3.14 -18.37
CA ASN A 116 -23.48 1.69 -18.36
C ASN A 116 -22.15 1.10 -18.83
N GLN A 117 -21.06 1.87 -18.69
CA GLN A 117 -19.71 1.39 -18.97
C GLN A 117 -19.15 0.74 -17.73
N LYS A 118 -18.67 -0.48 -17.86
CA LYS A 118 -18.03 -1.20 -16.79
C LYS A 118 -16.61 -0.67 -16.56
N LYS A 119 -16.32 -0.26 -15.35
CA LYS A 119 -14.98 0.13 -14.91
C LYS A 119 -14.40 -0.97 -14.06
N GLU A 120 -13.32 -1.57 -14.53
CA GLU A 120 -12.67 -2.66 -13.83
C GLU A 120 -11.98 -2.15 -12.56
N GLY A 121 -12.02 -2.99 -11.51
CA GLY A 121 -11.29 -2.75 -10.29
C GLY A 121 -9.82 -3.12 -10.39
N THR A 122 -9.13 -3.03 -9.27
CA THR A 122 -7.72 -3.38 -9.20
C THR A 122 -7.49 -4.88 -9.31
N LYS A 123 -6.35 -5.23 -9.90
CA LYS A 123 -5.81 -6.60 -9.89
C LYS A 123 -4.95 -6.88 -8.66
N ILE A 124 -4.71 -5.88 -7.82
CA ILE A 124 -4.04 -6.05 -6.54
C ILE A 124 -5.03 -6.66 -5.54
N GLN A 125 -4.87 -7.93 -5.26
CA GLN A 125 -5.88 -8.71 -4.54
C GLN A 125 -6.06 -8.25 -3.09
N GLU A 126 -4.99 -7.88 -2.41
CA GLU A 126 -5.07 -7.39 -1.03
C GLU A 126 -5.96 -6.15 -0.91
N LEU A 127 -5.89 -5.26 -1.90
CA LEU A 127 -6.67 -4.03 -1.90
C LEU A 127 -8.12 -4.29 -2.34
N ARG A 128 -8.30 -5.14 -3.35
CA ARG A 128 -9.62 -5.45 -3.90
C ARG A 128 -10.51 -6.18 -2.90
N TYR A 129 -9.99 -7.22 -2.26
CA TYR A 129 -10.75 -8.07 -1.35
C TYR A 129 -10.59 -7.70 0.12
N GLY A 130 -9.50 -7.06 0.48
CA GLY A 130 -9.28 -6.56 1.83
C GLY A 130 -10.00 -5.25 2.13
N SER A 131 -10.55 -4.55 1.12
CA SER A 131 -11.20 -3.27 1.32
C SER A 131 -12.47 -3.34 2.18
N GLY A 132 -13.06 -4.52 2.32
CA GLY A 132 -14.17 -4.74 3.25
C GLY A 132 -13.79 -4.89 4.71
N ASP A 133 -12.50 -5.10 4.98
CA ASP A 133 -11.96 -5.35 6.33
C ASP A 133 -11.39 -4.08 6.99
N PHE A 134 -11.37 -2.97 6.29
CA PHE A 134 -10.87 -1.68 6.77
C PHE A 134 -11.93 -0.86 7.49
#